data_f788e6277c3c022f88b31c1f84e5da67
#
_entry.id   f788e6277c3c022f88b31c1f84e5da67
#
_cell.length_a   1.000
_cell.length_b   1.000
_cell.length_c   1.000
_cell.angle_alpha   90.00
_cell.angle_beta   90.00
_cell.angle_gamma   90.00
#
_symmetry.space_group_name_H-M   'P 1'
#
loop_
_entity.id
_entity.type
_entity.pdbx_description
1 polymer ?
#
loop_
_entity_poly.entity_id
_entity_poly.type
_entity_poly.pdbx_seq_one_letter_code
_entity_poly.pdbx_strand_id
1 'polypeptide(L)'
;MKVVAFDLETTGLEMERDRVLEFCFVELDDSLNELGRWSRLVDPGIPVSHEIEELTGISTAMVKGQLPFASHAARIQALVTGATLIAHNAAFDVPFLSMELQRAGQPGLAPDHPCIDTLVIERHVNSHKLLDVYRRYVGKPFDGGHRSEADALATIEVLRRQRAAHAAALPGPALGDLVTTKVDQHFGGEKRVRHWLDHGHRFYRDAEGTVRFGFGPHRGCPAIQAHDCVGGFGQHEEFLRWMLRRDFPEQTKATVDMILLAKAPASVGLPGRFTPGSPAAPGTAAAETTGRPSSARLGASD
;
A
#
# COMPACT_ATOMS: atom_id res chain seq x y z
N MET A 1 -6.84 -21.97 5.98
CA MET A 1 -6.00 -20.82 5.55
C MET A 1 -5.48 -20.12 6.80
N LYS A 2 -4.22 -19.67 6.82
CA LYS A 2 -3.73 -18.87 7.96
C LYS A 2 -4.22 -17.43 7.77
N VAL A 3 -4.92 -16.89 8.75
CA VAL A 3 -5.51 -15.55 8.70
C VAL A 3 -5.06 -14.77 9.94
N VAL A 4 -4.62 -13.53 9.73
CA VAL A 4 -4.15 -12.66 10.81
C VAL A 4 -4.73 -11.26 10.61
N ALA A 5 -5.56 -10.81 11.53
CA ALA A 5 -5.95 -9.42 11.60
C ALA A 5 -4.90 -8.65 12.41
N PHE A 6 -4.59 -7.42 11.99
CA PHE A 6 -3.62 -6.61 12.69
C PHE A 6 -3.91 -5.11 12.54
N ASP A 7 -3.32 -4.36 13.46
CA ASP A 7 -3.36 -2.90 13.48
C ASP A 7 -2.09 -2.37 14.13
N LEU A 8 -1.66 -1.17 13.73
CA LEU A 8 -0.45 -0.50 14.21
C LEU A 8 -0.77 0.92 14.68
N GLU A 9 -0.25 1.30 15.84
CA GLU A 9 -0.12 2.70 16.21
C GLU A 9 1.32 3.17 15.97
N THR A 10 1.48 4.38 15.44
CA THR A 10 2.77 4.88 14.99
C THR A 10 3.04 6.29 15.48
N THR A 11 4.31 6.72 15.46
CA THR A 11 4.71 8.10 15.80
C THR A 11 4.31 9.14 14.76
N GLY A 12 3.77 8.69 13.62
CA GLY A 12 3.33 9.54 12.50
C GLY A 12 3.08 8.72 11.24
N LEU A 13 2.93 9.39 10.12
CA LEU A 13 2.50 8.80 8.85
C LEU A 13 3.65 8.51 7.86
N GLU A 14 4.86 8.96 8.17
CA GLU A 14 6.02 8.87 7.27
C GLU A 14 6.85 7.63 7.61
N MET A 15 6.57 6.52 6.94
CA MET A 15 7.18 5.22 7.27
C MET A 15 8.72 5.21 7.24
N GLU A 16 9.36 6.16 6.55
CA GLU A 16 10.82 6.30 6.55
C GLU A 16 11.38 6.88 7.85
N ARG A 17 10.60 7.69 8.57
CA ARG A 17 11.00 8.42 9.79
C ARG A 17 10.29 7.91 11.03
N ASP A 18 9.02 7.61 10.85
CA ASP A 18 8.16 7.20 11.95
C ASP A 18 8.38 5.75 12.35
N ARG A 19 7.92 5.41 13.53
CA ARG A 19 8.12 4.13 14.20
C ARG A 19 6.81 3.62 14.75
N VAL A 20 6.69 2.32 14.90
CA VAL A 20 5.58 1.68 15.60
C VAL A 20 5.67 2.00 17.10
N LEU A 21 4.53 2.33 17.69
CA LEU A 21 4.30 2.56 19.12
C LEU A 21 3.60 1.38 19.78
N GLU A 22 2.63 0.81 19.09
CA GLU A 22 1.87 -0.36 19.49
C GLU A 22 1.58 -1.23 18.28
N PHE A 23 1.53 -2.51 18.48
CA PHE A 23 0.99 -3.45 17.50
C PHE A 23 0.00 -4.39 18.17
N CYS A 24 -1.00 -4.81 17.40
CA CYS A 24 -1.87 -5.92 17.75
C CYS A 24 -1.98 -6.88 16.56
N PHE A 25 -1.78 -8.18 16.83
CA PHE A 25 -2.03 -9.27 15.89
C PHE A 25 -3.02 -10.24 16.50
N VAL A 26 -4.03 -10.64 15.72
CA VAL A 26 -5.06 -11.59 16.10
C VAL A 26 -5.07 -12.73 15.09
N GLU A 27 -4.72 -13.92 15.53
CA GLU A 27 -4.79 -15.14 14.72
C GLU A 27 -6.23 -15.63 14.65
N LEU A 28 -6.69 -16.01 13.45
CA LEU A 28 -8.08 -16.36 13.19
C LEU A 28 -8.17 -17.68 12.41
N ASP A 29 -9.26 -18.41 12.64
CA ASP A 29 -9.69 -19.47 11.74
C ASP A 29 -10.44 -18.91 10.51
N ASP A 30 -10.81 -19.79 9.57
CA ASP A 30 -11.52 -19.41 8.34
C ASP A 30 -12.94 -18.85 8.59
N SER A 31 -13.48 -19.03 9.79
CA SER A 31 -14.76 -18.48 10.25
C SER A 31 -14.61 -17.17 11.00
N LEU A 32 -13.39 -16.63 11.07
CA LEU A 32 -13.01 -15.43 11.83
C LEU A 32 -13.19 -15.60 13.36
N ASN A 33 -13.08 -16.82 13.90
CA ASN A 33 -12.96 -17.03 15.32
C ASN A 33 -11.51 -16.78 15.76
N GLU A 34 -11.35 -16.10 16.88
CA GLU A 34 -10.05 -15.84 17.47
C GLU A 34 -9.40 -17.15 17.96
N LEU A 35 -8.18 -17.41 17.50
CA LEU A 35 -7.33 -18.51 17.95
C LEU A 35 -6.29 -18.04 18.96
N GLY A 36 -5.87 -16.79 18.86
CA GLY A 36 -4.91 -16.18 19.74
C GLY A 36 -4.72 -14.71 19.45
N ARG A 37 -4.22 -13.96 20.43
CA ARG A 37 -3.99 -12.53 20.36
C ARG A 37 -2.64 -12.16 20.96
N TRP A 38 -1.98 -11.18 20.33
CA TRP A 38 -0.73 -10.66 20.84
C TRP A 38 -0.62 -9.16 20.55
N SER A 39 -0.69 -8.35 21.61
CA SER A 39 -0.55 -6.89 21.55
C SER A 39 0.60 -6.45 22.45
N ARG A 40 1.37 -5.43 22.02
CA ARG A 40 2.46 -4.83 22.81
C ARG A 40 2.65 -3.37 22.45
N LEU A 41 2.89 -2.56 23.47
CA LEU A 41 3.60 -1.30 23.33
C LEU A 41 5.09 -1.58 23.06
N VAL A 42 5.70 -0.77 22.20
CA VAL A 42 7.12 -0.86 21.86
C VAL A 42 7.79 0.50 22.02
N ASP A 43 9.07 0.50 22.41
CA ASP A 43 9.86 1.71 22.47
C ASP A 43 10.29 2.10 21.04
N PRO A 44 9.80 3.22 20.49
CA PRO A 44 10.14 3.66 19.14
C PRO A 44 11.56 4.22 19.04
N GLY A 45 12.23 4.47 20.18
CA GLY A 45 13.54 5.13 20.24
C GLY A 45 13.50 6.63 19.93
N ILE A 46 12.33 7.20 19.71
CA ILE A 46 12.08 8.63 19.45
C ILE A 46 10.92 9.13 20.30
N PRO A 47 10.85 10.43 20.63
CA PRO A 47 9.74 10.98 21.40
C PRO A 47 8.41 10.88 20.63
N VAL A 48 7.34 10.61 21.35
CA VAL A 48 5.97 10.72 20.85
C VAL A 48 5.55 12.19 20.88
N SER A 49 5.07 12.72 19.77
CA SER A 49 4.58 14.10 19.72
C SER A 49 3.27 14.24 20.51
N HIS A 50 2.98 15.45 20.97
CA HIS A 50 1.72 15.73 21.68
C HIS A 50 0.48 15.41 20.79
N GLU A 51 0.57 15.69 19.50
CA GLU A 51 -0.49 15.38 18.55
C GLU A 51 -0.78 13.88 18.45
N ILE A 52 0.27 13.05 18.42
CA ILE A 52 0.13 11.59 18.42
C ILE A 52 -0.37 11.07 19.77
N GLU A 53 0.12 11.65 20.88
CA GLU A 53 -0.37 11.30 22.21
C GLU A 53 -1.87 11.62 22.37
N GLU A 54 -2.33 12.78 21.89
CA GLU A 54 -3.77 13.12 21.88
C GLU A 54 -4.59 12.16 20.99
N LEU A 55 -4.03 11.72 19.85
CA LEU A 55 -4.72 10.85 18.91
C LEU A 55 -4.83 9.40 19.41
N THR A 56 -3.72 8.84 19.90
CA THR A 56 -3.60 7.41 20.25
C THR A 56 -3.75 7.13 21.74
N GLY A 57 -3.59 8.16 22.57
CA GLY A 57 -3.50 8.01 24.02
C GLY A 57 -2.17 7.40 24.49
N ILE A 58 -1.19 7.21 23.59
CA ILE A 58 0.11 6.61 23.92
C ILE A 58 1.15 7.72 24.12
N SER A 59 1.59 7.88 25.37
CA SER A 59 2.61 8.88 25.70
C SER A 59 4.02 8.32 25.58
N THR A 60 5.00 9.22 25.45
CA THR A 60 6.43 8.85 25.54
C THR A 60 6.74 8.07 26.82
N ALA A 61 6.08 8.39 27.94
CA ALA A 61 6.30 7.71 29.20
C ALA A 61 5.84 6.25 29.19
N MET A 62 4.78 5.93 28.43
CA MET A 62 4.24 4.57 28.33
C MET A 62 5.14 3.65 27.52
N VAL A 63 5.77 4.16 26.48
CA VAL A 63 6.62 3.37 25.57
C VAL A 63 8.08 3.31 26.02
N LYS A 64 8.52 4.27 26.80
CA LYS A 64 9.89 4.34 27.32
C LYS A 64 10.24 3.11 28.16
N GLY A 65 11.29 2.40 27.74
CA GLY A 65 11.75 1.18 28.42
C GLY A 65 10.99 -0.09 28.05
N GLN A 66 10.02 -0.02 27.14
CA GLN A 66 9.47 -1.19 26.47
C GLN A 66 10.54 -1.81 25.55
N LEU A 67 10.34 -3.07 25.16
CA LEU A 67 11.21 -3.68 24.15
C LEU A 67 10.99 -2.98 22.78
N PRO A 68 12.05 -2.72 22.01
CA PRO A 68 11.92 -2.15 20.68
C PRO A 68 11.25 -3.16 19.72
N PHE A 69 10.66 -2.66 18.63
CA PHE A 69 10.01 -3.49 17.60
C PHE A 69 10.93 -4.64 17.13
N ALA A 70 12.21 -4.39 16.97
CA ALA A 70 13.20 -5.38 16.54
C ALA A 70 13.24 -6.64 17.43
N SER A 71 12.94 -6.51 18.73
CA SER A 71 12.87 -7.66 19.64
C SER A 71 11.69 -8.60 19.35
N HIS A 72 10.70 -8.11 18.63
CA HIS A 72 9.49 -8.84 18.27
C HIS A 72 9.46 -9.29 16.80
N ALA A 73 10.34 -8.71 15.97
CA ALA A 73 10.29 -8.81 14.52
C ALA A 73 10.35 -10.25 13.98
N ALA A 74 11.20 -11.10 14.53
CA ALA A 74 11.30 -12.50 14.07
C ALA A 74 9.99 -13.28 14.30
N ARG A 75 9.32 -13.06 15.45
CA ARG A 75 8.03 -13.66 15.75
C ARG A 75 6.92 -13.09 14.85
N ILE A 76 6.92 -11.77 14.64
CA ILE A 76 5.97 -11.11 13.72
C ILE A 76 6.16 -11.65 12.30
N GLN A 77 7.40 -11.72 11.81
CA GLN A 77 7.69 -12.28 10.47
C GLN A 77 7.16 -13.71 10.33
N ALA A 78 7.39 -14.57 11.32
CA ALA A 78 6.88 -15.94 11.29
C ALA A 78 5.33 -15.98 11.34
N LEU A 79 4.71 -15.03 12.05
CA LEU A 79 3.27 -14.91 12.15
C LEU A 79 2.65 -14.50 10.81
N VAL A 80 3.20 -13.53 10.12
CA VAL A 80 2.64 -13.01 8.86
C VAL A 80 3.02 -13.82 7.63
N THR A 81 4.10 -14.60 7.69
CA THR A 81 4.54 -15.42 6.56
C THR A 81 3.47 -16.45 6.17
N GLY A 82 3.02 -16.38 4.91
CA GLY A 82 2.00 -17.26 4.35
C GLY A 82 0.59 -17.04 4.91
N ALA A 83 0.38 -15.97 5.69
CA ALA A 83 -0.93 -15.57 6.17
C ALA A 83 -1.65 -14.64 5.17
N THR A 84 -2.98 -14.67 5.14
CA THR A 84 -3.77 -13.57 4.62
C THR A 84 -3.96 -12.56 5.74
N LEU A 85 -3.53 -11.32 5.52
CA LEU A 85 -3.67 -10.24 6.48
C LEU A 85 -5.05 -9.61 6.38
N ILE A 86 -5.56 -9.09 7.50
CA ILE A 86 -6.80 -8.30 7.55
C ILE A 86 -6.46 -6.99 8.26
N ALA A 87 -6.80 -5.86 7.64
CA ALA A 87 -6.64 -4.54 8.25
C ALA A 87 -7.76 -3.58 7.78
N HIS A 88 -7.87 -2.43 8.40
CA HIS A 88 -8.72 -1.34 7.95
C HIS A 88 -7.86 -0.18 7.42
N ASN A 89 -7.81 0.02 6.12
CA ASN A 89 -6.84 0.87 5.42
C ASN A 89 -5.44 0.24 5.32
N ALA A 90 -5.41 -1.02 4.92
CA ALA A 90 -4.19 -1.82 4.77
C ALA A 90 -3.07 -1.14 3.95
N ALA A 91 -3.44 -0.16 3.10
CA ALA A 91 -2.49 0.66 2.35
C ALA A 91 -1.54 1.49 3.24
N PHE A 92 -1.88 1.67 4.51
CA PHE A 92 -1.01 2.28 5.52
C PHE A 92 -0.23 1.21 6.29
N ASP A 93 -0.93 0.26 6.92
CA ASP A 93 -0.33 -0.67 7.87
C ASP A 93 0.60 -1.69 7.23
N VAL A 94 0.24 -2.22 6.06
CA VAL A 94 1.03 -3.28 5.39
C VAL A 94 2.43 -2.77 4.98
N PRO A 95 2.58 -1.62 4.29
CA PRO A 95 3.90 -1.08 3.99
C PRO A 95 4.69 -0.68 5.23
N PHE A 96 4.00 -0.13 6.26
CA PHE A 96 4.63 0.28 7.50
C PHE A 96 5.21 -0.93 8.25
N LEU A 97 4.42 -2.00 8.40
CA LEU A 97 4.86 -3.27 8.97
C LEU A 97 6.04 -3.85 8.21
N SER A 98 5.97 -3.86 6.87
CA SER A 98 7.04 -4.37 6.03
C SER A 98 8.35 -3.60 6.24
N MET A 99 8.28 -2.27 6.33
CA MET A 99 9.43 -1.41 6.58
C MET A 99 10.05 -1.66 7.97
N GLU A 100 9.24 -1.78 9.02
CA GLU A 100 9.73 -2.06 10.37
C GLU A 100 10.37 -3.46 10.47
N LEU A 101 9.80 -4.46 9.79
CA LEU A 101 10.41 -5.78 9.69
C LEU A 101 11.78 -5.73 8.99
N GLN A 102 11.89 -5.00 7.88
CA GLN A 102 13.15 -4.84 7.14
C GLN A 102 14.21 -4.10 7.97
N ARG A 103 13.82 -3.06 8.70
CA ARG A 103 14.71 -2.36 9.65
C ARG A 103 15.25 -3.29 10.73
N ALA A 104 14.43 -4.25 11.14
CA ALA A 104 14.82 -5.28 12.11
C ALA A 104 15.57 -6.48 11.48
N GLY A 105 15.99 -6.38 10.21
CA GLY A 105 16.73 -7.44 9.51
C GLY A 105 15.89 -8.63 9.07
N GLN A 106 14.55 -8.48 9.03
CA GLN A 106 13.64 -9.51 8.49
C GLN A 106 13.35 -9.24 7.00
N PRO A 107 12.88 -10.25 6.24
CA PRO A 107 12.53 -10.07 4.82
C PRO A 107 11.46 -9.01 4.56
N GLY A 108 10.56 -8.77 5.52
CA GLY A 108 9.37 -7.96 5.33
C GLY A 108 8.25 -8.72 4.60
N LEU A 109 7.32 -7.99 4.03
CA LEU A 109 6.18 -8.53 3.28
C LEU A 109 6.44 -8.42 1.78
N ALA A 110 5.97 -9.41 1.01
CA ALA A 110 6.01 -9.34 -0.45
C ALA A 110 5.10 -8.19 -0.95
N PRO A 111 5.41 -7.56 -2.10
CA PRO A 111 4.59 -6.49 -2.65
C PRO A 111 3.13 -6.89 -2.95
N ASP A 112 2.91 -8.16 -3.23
CA ASP A 112 1.63 -8.79 -3.53
C ASP A 112 1.10 -9.62 -2.35
N HIS A 113 1.57 -9.34 -1.12
CA HIS A 113 1.13 -10.07 0.06
C HIS A 113 -0.39 -10.02 0.19
N PRO A 114 -1.07 -11.19 0.34
CA PRO A 114 -2.53 -11.23 0.35
C PRO A 114 -3.09 -10.47 1.56
N CYS A 115 -3.97 -9.50 1.29
CA CYS A 115 -4.59 -8.69 2.32
C CYS A 115 -6.08 -8.49 2.03
N ILE A 116 -6.90 -8.53 3.08
CA ILE A 116 -8.31 -8.13 3.08
C ILE A 116 -8.37 -6.76 3.74
N ASP A 117 -8.68 -5.74 2.96
CA ASP A 117 -8.85 -4.37 3.44
C ASP A 117 -10.34 -4.05 3.61
N THR A 118 -10.78 -3.94 4.85
CA THR A 118 -12.18 -3.65 5.15
C THR A 118 -12.60 -2.25 4.70
N LEU A 119 -11.67 -1.31 4.55
CA LEU A 119 -11.94 0.01 3.99
C LEU A 119 -12.24 -0.07 2.48
N VAL A 120 -11.54 -0.92 1.73
CA VAL A 120 -11.82 -1.15 0.31
C VAL A 120 -13.24 -1.70 0.13
N ILE A 121 -13.61 -2.68 0.97
CA ILE A 121 -14.98 -3.23 0.97
C ILE A 121 -16.01 -2.13 1.26
N GLU A 122 -15.71 -1.23 2.18
CA GLU A 122 -16.63 -0.18 2.61
C GLU A 122 -16.74 1.00 1.63
N ARG A 123 -15.69 1.28 0.85
CA ARG A 123 -15.62 2.44 -0.06
C ARG A 123 -16.76 2.53 -1.07
N HIS A 124 -17.43 1.44 -1.35
CA HIS A 124 -18.54 1.42 -2.30
C HIS A 124 -19.89 1.85 -1.68
N VAL A 125 -20.00 1.89 -0.36
CA VAL A 125 -21.30 2.02 0.28
C VAL A 125 -21.45 3.29 1.13
N ASN A 126 -20.43 3.74 1.88
CA ASN A 126 -20.63 4.80 2.88
C ASN A 126 -19.33 5.42 3.46
N SER A 127 -19.46 6.15 4.60
CA SER A 127 -18.34 6.71 5.35
C SER A 127 -17.30 5.63 5.70
N HIS A 128 -16.03 5.98 5.53
CA HIS A 128 -14.91 5.04 5.59
C HIS A 128 -14.20 4.99 6.96
N LYS A 129 -14.64 5.82 7.92
CA LYS A 129 -14.06 5.80 9.26
C LYS A 129 -14.48 4.53 9.99
N LEU A 130 -13.53 3.80 10.58
CA LEU A 130 -13.79 2.55 11.28
C LEU A 130 -14.92 2.66 12.32
N LEU A 131 -14.97 3.77 13.06
CA LEU A 131 -16.03 4.08 14.02
C LEU A 131 -17.44 4.07 13.39
N ASP A 132 -17.59 4.69 12.21
CA ASP A 132 -18.87 4.77 11.51
C ASP A 132 -19.23 3.44 10.86
N VAL A 133 -18.24 2.74 10.32
CA VAL A 133 -18.37 1.39 9.75
C VAL A 133 -18.80 0.41 10.84
N TYR A 134 -18.12 0.42 11.99
CA TYR A 134 -18.46 -0.42 13.13
C TYR A 134 -19.89 -0.15 13.61
N ARG A 135 -20.24 1.12 13.84
CA ARG A 135 -21.61 1.50 14.26
C ARG A 135 -22.65 1.00 13.27
N ARG A 136 -22.37 1.11 11.97
CA ARG A 136 -23.31 0.67 10.91
C ARG A 136 -23.54 -0.82 10.92
N TYR A 137 -22.49 -1.62 11.03
CA TYR A 137 -22.59 -3.07 10.94
C TYR A 137 -22.87 -3.75 12.26
N VAL A 138 -22.40 -3.21 13.37
CA VAL A 138 -22.55 -3.80 14.70
C VAL A 138 -23.75 -3.20 15.46
N GLY A 139 -24.18 -1.98 15.08
CA GLY A 139 -25.32 -1.30 15.69
C GLY A 139 -25.03 -0.67 17.05
N LYS A 140 -23.77 -0.60 17.46
CA LYS A 140 -23.33 -0.07 18.76
C LYS A 140 -22.25 0.99 18.57
N PRO A 141 -22.11 1.96 19.49
CA PRO A 141 -20.93 2.80 19.54
C PRO A 141 -19.67 1.95 19.66
N PHE A 142 -18.57 2.43 19.07
CA PHE A 142 -17.24 1.84 19.26
C PHE A 142 -16.48 2.72 20.23
N ASP A 143 -16.28 2.22 21.43
CA ASP A 143 -15.53 2.88 22.50
C ASP A 143 -14.11 2.29 22.52
N GLY A 144 -13.10 3.06 22.17
CA GLY A 144 -11.69 2.61 22.18
C GLY A 144 -10.96 2.75 20.86
N GLY A 145 -11.46 3.57 19.93
CA GLY A 145 -10.75 3.93 18.70
C GLY A 145 -9.36 4.51 18.98
N HIS A 146 -8.43 4.30 18.03
CA HIS A 146 -7.01 4.67 18.13
C HIS A 146 -6.23 3.85 19.17
N ARG A 147 -6.67 2.61 19.37
CA ARG A 147 -5.92 1.57 20.08
C ARG A 147 -5.86 0.33 19.19
N SER A 148 -4.65 -0.10 18.84
CA SER A 148 -4.41 -1.16 17.85
C SER A 148 -5.16 -2.45 18.15
N GLU A 149 -5.23 -2.87 19.41
CA GLU A 149 -6.01 -4.06 19.81
C GLU A 149 -7.51 -3.87 19.57
N ALA A 150 -8.06 -2.73 20.00
CA ALA A 150 -9.48 -2.43 19.86
C ALA A 150 -9.86 -2.31 18.38
N ASP A 151 -9.03 -1.61 17.57
CA ASP A 151 -9.26 -1.42 16.15
C ASP A 151 -9.11 -2.71 15.34
N ALA A 152 -8.16 -3.57 15.68
CA ALA A 152 -8.04 -4.90 15.07
C ALA A 152 -9.28 -5.78 15.36
N LEU A 153 -9.76 -5.78 16.60
CA LEU A 153 -10.98 -6.53 16.98
C LEU A 153 -12.24 -5.97 16.31
N ALA A 154 -12.37 -4.64 16.24
CA ALA A 154 -13.46 -3.99 15.52
C ALA A 154 -13.43 -4.34 14.03
N THR A 155 -12.24 -4.38 13.40
CA THR A 155 -12.05 -4.79 12.01
C THR A 155 -12.55 -6.22 11.76
N ILE A 156 -12.24 -7.16 12.65
CA ILE A 156 -12.71 -8.54 12.54
C ILE A 156 -14.24 -8.59 12.60
N GLU A 157 -14.87 -7.91 13.56
CA GLU A 157 -16.32 -7.92 13.72
C GLU A 157 -17.00 -7.22 12.53
N VAL A 158 -16.45 -6.13 12.03
CA VAL A 158 -16.91 -5.48 10.79
C VAL A 158 -16.89 -6.48 9.62
N LEU A 159 -15.80 -7.19 9.39
CA LEU A 159 -15.70 -8.16 8.30
C LEU A 159 -16.74 -9.29 8.44
N ARG A 160 -16.97 -9.81 9.67
CA ARG A 160 -18.02 -10.80 9.92
C ARG A 160 -19.39 -10.28 9.48
N ARG A 161 -19.73 -9.06 9.85
CA ARG A 161 -21.01 -8.42 9.53
C ARG A 161 -21.15 -8.08 8.06
N GLN A 162 -20.07 -7.57 7.44
CA GLN A 162 -20.05 -7.31 6.01
C GLN A 162 -20.31 -8.58 5.19
N ARG A 163 -19.65 -9.68 5.53
CA ARG A 163 -19.89 -10.98 4.87
C ARG A 163 -21.35 -11.45 5.00
N ALA A 164 -21.95 -11.30 6.18
CA ALA A 164 -23.34 -11.67 6.40
C ALA A 164 -24.31 -10.75 5.64
N ALA A 165 -24.05 -9.43 5.67
CA ALA A 165 -24.96 -8.45 5.08
C ALA A 165 -24.88 -8.40 3.55
N HIS A 166 -23.74 -8.69 2.96
CA HIS A 166 -23.45 -8.49 1.55
C HIS A 166 -23.06 -9.77 0.81
N ALA A 167 -23.43 -10.96 1.32
CA ALA A 167 -23.04 -12.25 0.76
C ALA A 167 -23.27 -12.36 -0.76
N ALA A 168 -24.38 -11.80 -1.25
CA ALA A 168 -24.71 -11.83 -2.69
C ALA A 168 -23.91 -10.86 -3.55
N ALA A 169 -23.32 -9.83 -2.94
CA ALA A 169 -22.54 -8.80 -3.64
C ALA A 169 -21.02 -9.06 -3.56
N LEU A 170 -20.59 -9.99 -2.70
CA LEU A 170 -19.18 -10.34 -2.54
C LEU A 170 -18.75 -11.39 -3.57
N PRO A 171 -17.46 -11.42 -3.97
CA PRO A 171 -16.94 -12.31 -5.01
C PRO A 171 -17.12 -13.80 -4.72
N GLY A 172 -17.26 -14.18 -3.45
CA GLY A 172 -17.45 -15.55 -3.00
C GLY A 172 -17.50 -15.68 -1.48
N PRO A 173 -17.84 -16.86 -0.96
CA PRO A 173 -18.03 -17.09 0.48
C PRO A 173 -16.71 -17.32 1.24
N ALA A 174 -15.64 -17.73 0.54
CA ALA A 174 -14.36 -17.99 1.20
C ALA A 174 -13.58 -16.69 1.48
N LEU A 175 -12.78 -16.64 2.54
CA LEU A 175 -11.94 -15.49 2.85
C LEU A 175 -10.95 -15.19 1.71
N GLY A 176 -10.45 -16.22 1.04
CA GLY A 176 -9.58 -16.05 -0.12
C GLY A 176 -10.22 -15.32 -1.30
N ASP A 177 -11.55 -15.29 -1.39
CA ASP A 177 -12.27 -14.55 -2.44
C ASP A 177 -12.33 -13.05 -2.13
N LEU A 178 -12.13 -12.66 -0.87
CA LEU A 178 -12.18 -11.28 -0.39
C LEU A 178 -10.80 -10.61 -0.37
N VAL A 179 -9.74 -11.28 -0.85
CA VAL A 179 -8.44 -10.65 -1.01
C VAL A 179 -8.58 -9.45 -1.95
N THR A 180 -8.11 -8.27 -1.55
CA THR A 180 -8.40 -6.98 -2.19
C THR A 180 -8.04 -6.94 -3.67
N THR A 181 -7.03 -7.67 -4.13
CA THR A 181 -6.71 -7.83 -5.56
C THR A 181 -7.84 -8.47 -6.36
N LYS A 182 -8.64 -9.35 -5.74
CA LYS A 182 -9.82 -9.96 -6.35
C LYS A 182 -11.06 -9.07 -6.21
N VAL A 183 -11.21 -8.41 -5.08
CA VAL A 183 -12.31 -7.48 -4.82
C VAL A 183 -12.31 -6.33 -5.82
N ASP A 184 -11.16 -5.71 -6.06
CA ASP A 184 -11.02 -4.63 -7.06
C ASP A 184 -11.40 -5.08 -8.48
N GLN A 185 -11.26 -6.38 -8.80
CA GLN A 185 -11.66 -6.94 -10.10
C GLN A 185 -13.18 -7.14 -10.20
N HIS A 186 -13.88 -7.40 -9.11
CA HIS A 186 -15.29 -7.77 -9.09
C HIS A 186 -16.26 -6.62 -8.85
N PHE A 187 -15.81 -5.56 -8.14
CA PHE A 187 -16.68 -4.40 -7.87
C PHE A 187 -16.79 -3.42 -9.05
N GLY A 188 -16.49 -3.86 -10.28
CA GLY A 188 -16.77 -3.08 -11.51
C GLY A 188 -16.01 -1.78 -11.62
N GLY A 189 -15.03 -1.57 -10.75
CA GLY A 189 -14.01 -0.56 -10.99
C GLY A 189 -13.24 -1.03 -12.22
N GLU A 190 -13.37 -0.35 -13.36
CA GLU A 190 -12.35 -0.44 -14.39
C GLU A 190 -11.02 -0.51 -13.68
N LYS A 191 -10.18 -1.48 -14.04
CA LYS A 191 -8.80 -1.55 -13.55
C LYS A 191 -8.19 -0.18 -13.82
N ARG A 192 -8.31 0.74 -12.88
CA ARG A 192 -7.53 1.95 -12.90
C ARG A 192 -6.13 1.50 -12.54
N VAL A 193 -5.41 1.03 -13.55
CA VAL A 193 -3.99 0.69 -13.43
C VAL A 193 -3.31 1.98 -13.00
N ARG A 194 -3.08 2.12 -11.70
CA ARG A 194 -2.34 3.23 -11.12
C ARG A 194 -0.88 2.83 -11.10
N HIS A 195 -0.11 3.33 -12.03
CA HIS A 195 1.34 3.24 -11.95
C HIS A 195 1.81 4.35 -11.01
N TRP A 196 2.08 4.00 -9.76
CA TRP A 196 2.61 4.93 -8.79
C TRP A 196 3.99 5.42 -9.22
N LEU A 197 4.21 6.73 -9.16
CA LEU A 197 5.44 7.38 -9.59
C LEU A 197 6.40 7.63 -8.43
N ASP A 198 5.91 7.53 -7.19
CA ASP A 198 6.70 7.64 -5.98
C ASP A 198 6.25 6.62 -4.92
N HIS A 199 7.16 6.21 -4.04
CA HIS A 199 6.86 5.23 -2.98
C HIS A 199 5.81 5.72 -1.97
N GLY A 200 5.67 7.03 -1.81
CA GLY A 200 4.66 7.62 -0.93
C GLY A 200 3.26 7.68 -1.53
N HIS A 201 3.04 7.08 -2.72
CA HIS A 201 1.75 7.06 -3.41
C HIS A 201 1.12 8.45 -3.61
N ARG A 202 1.95 9.48 -3.76
CA ARG A 202 1.51 10.87 -3.92
C ARG A 202 1.14 11.20 -5.34
N PHE A 203 1.76 10.51 -6.30
CA PHE A 203 1.47 10.64 -7.73
C PHE A 203 1.32 9.29 -8.39
N TYR A 204 0.38 9.20 -9.31
CA TYR A 204 0.22 8.01 -10.15
C TYR A 204 -0.09 8.40 -11.60
N ARG A 205 0.24 7.51 -12.52
CA ARG A 205 -0.17 7.60 -13.92
C ARG A 205 -1.40 6.71 -14.11
N ASP A 206 -2.47 7.27 -14.66
CA ASP A 206 -3.67 6.49 -15.01
C ASP A 206 -3.49 5.70 -16.30
N ALA A 207 -4.53 4.98 -16.72
CA ALA A 207 -4.51 4.15 -17.93
C ALA A 207 -4.31 4.98 -19.20
N GLU A 208 -4.74 6.23 -19.19
CA GLU A 208 -4.60 7.20 -20.27
C GLU A 208 -3.21 7.89 -20.29
N GLY A 209 -2.35 7.55 -19.33
CA GLY A 209 -1.01 8.11 -19.20
C GLY A 209 -0.96 9.44 -18.47
N THR A 210 -2.08 9.96 -17.95
CA THR A 210 -2.14 11.24 -17.23
C THR A 210 -1.58 11.08 -15.82
N VAL A 211 -0.69 11.98 -15.42
CA VAL A 211 -0.20 12.04 -14.03
C VAL A 211 -1.24 12.72 -13.16
N ARG A 212 -1.63 12.04 -12.07
CA ARG A 212 -2.65 12.52 -11.12
C ARG A 212 -2.12 12.54 -9.70
N PHE A 213 -2.69 13.42 -8.88
CA PHE A 213 -2.45 13.39 -7.44
C PHE A 213 -3.07 12.15 -6.80
N GLY A 214 -2.30 11.45 -5.97
CA GLY A 214 -2.76 10.31 -5.19
C GLY A 214 -3.27 10.67 -3.79
N PHE A 215 -3.05 11.90 -3.31
CA PHE A 215 -3.29 12.34 -1.94
C PHE A 215 -3.81 13.78 -1.87
N GLY A 216 -4.17 14.21 -0.65
CA GLY A 216 -4.53 15.58 -0.32
C GLY A 216 -5.81 16.08 -1.00
N PRO A 217 -6.07 17.40 -0.96
CA PRO A 217 -7.29 18.01 -1.50
C PRO A 217 -7.40 17.88 -3.02
N HIS A 218 -6.29 17.60 -3.71
CA HIS A 218 -6.24 17.46 -5.17
C HIS A 218 -6.28 15.99 -5.64
N ARG A 219 -6.55 15.04 -4.74
CA ARG A 219 -6.57 13.61 -5.05
C ARG A 219 -7.46 13.29 -6.25
N GLY A 220 -6.91 12.58 -7.22
CA GLY A 220 -7.58 12.21 -8.47
C GLY A 220 -7.53 13.27 -9.55
N CYS A 221 -7.17 14.52 -9.25
CA CYS A 221 -7.00 15.56 -10.25
C CYS A 221 -5.72 15.38 -11.06
N PRO A 222 -5.74 15.72 -12.37
CA PRO A 222 -4.53 15.79 -13.17
C PRO A 222 -3.53 16.77 -12.58
N ALA A 223 -2.26 16.35 -12.50
CA ALA A 223 -1.20 17.21 -11.95
C ALA A 223 -0.75 18.32 -12.92
N ILE A 224 -0.97 18.13 -14.24
CA ILE A 224 -0.48 19.02 -15.31
C ILE A 224 -1.59 19.77 -16.03
N GLN A 225 -2.83 19.27 -16.05
CA GLN A 225 -3.98 19.90 -16.72
C GLN A 225 -5.07 20.21 -15.73
N ALA A 226 -5.55 21.44 -15.76
CA ALA A 226 -6.47 21.94 -14.76
C ALA A 226 -7.57 22.83 -15.36
N HIS A 227 -8.45 22.29 -16.17
CA HIS A 227 -9.66 23.04 -16.53
C HIS A 227 -10.91 22.63 -15.75
N ASP A 228 -10.96 21.41 -15.16
CA ASP A 228 -12.19 20.87 -14.59
C ASP A 228 -12.11 20.46 -13.10
N CYS A 229 -10.99 20.74 -12.42
CA CYS A 229 -10.89 20.49 -10.98
C CYS A 229 -11.17 21.78 -10.19
N VAL A 230 -11.91 21.63 -9.07
CA VAL A 230 -12.16 22.72 -8.12
C VAL A 230 -10.81 23.30 -7.67
N GLY A 231 -10.55 24.55 -8.06
CA GLY A 231 -9.34 25.27 -7.68
C GLY A 231 -8.42 25.72 -8.82
N GLY A 232 -8.59 25.24 -10.04
CA GLY A 232 -7.81 25.67 -11.21
C GLY A 232 -6.32 25.30 -11.19
N PHE A 233 -5.64 25.48 -12.32
CA PHE A 233 -4.24 25.11 -12.50
C PHE A 233 -3.25 25.88 -11.59
N GLY A 234 -3.54 27.15 -11.30
CA GLY A 234 -2.69 27.97 -10.42
C GLY A 234 -2.55 27.35 -9.03
N GLN A 235 -3.63 26.82 -8.48
CA GLN A 235 -3.59 26.16 -7.17
C GLN A 235 -2.79 24.85 -7.19
N HIS A 236 -2.88 24.06 -8.27
CA HIS A 236 -2.10 22.83 -8.39
C HIS A 236 -0.60 23.13 -8.53
N GLU A 237 -0.21 24.13 -9.30
CA GLU A 237 1.19 24.52 -9.43
C GLU A 237 1.74 25.08 -8.12
N GLU A 238 0.98 25.91 -7.43
CA GLU A 238 1.35 26.44 -6.12
C GLU A 238 1.52 25.29 -5.10
N PHE A 239 0.62 24.31 -5.13
CA PHE A 239 0.71 23.13 -4.29
C PHE A 239 1.95 22.28 -4.62
N LEU A 240 2.25 22.04 -5.90
CA LEU A 240 3.47 21.36 -6.32
C LEU A 240 4.73 22.11 -5.86
N ARG A 241 4.78 23.43 -6.05
CA ARG A 241 5.90 24.27 -5.58
C ARG A 241 6.01 24.31 -4.05
N TRP A 242 4.88 24.26 -3.36
CA TRP A 242 4.85 24.11 -1.90
C TRP A 242 5.46 22.77 -1.47
N MET A 243 5.17 21.66 -2.15
CA MET A 243 5.78 20.35 -1.86
C MET A 243 7.31 20.38 -1.98
N LEU A 244 7.86 21.07 -2.98
CA LEU A 244 9.33 21.20 -3.12
C LEU A 244 9.99 21.94 -1.94
N ARG A 245 9.26 22.84 -1.28
CA ARG A 245 9.75 23.62 -0.13
C ARG A 245 9.54 22.91 1.20
N ARG A 246 8.81 21.81 1.21
CA ARG A 246 8.53 21.03 2.40
C ARG A 246 9.38 19.77 2.44
N ASP A 247 9.34 19.12 3.58
CA ASP A 247 10.11 17.91 3.83
C ASP A 247 9.39 16.67 3.27
N PHE A 248 9.33 16.60 1.95
CA PHE A 248 8.89 15.42 1.21
C PHE A 248 10.11 14.57 0.81
N PRO A 249 9.95 13.24 0.68
CA PRO A 249 10.99 12.36 0.17
C PRO A 249 11.56 12.85 -1.17
N GLU A 250 12.87 12.67 -1.38
CA GLU A 250 13.55 13.12 -2.59
C GLU A 250 12.94 12.56 -3.88
N GLN A 251 12.46 11.32 -3.85
CA GLN A 251 11.75 10.73 -4.98
C GLN A 251 10.43 11.46 -5.30
N THR A 252 9.68 11.88 -4.27
CA THR A 252 8.47 12.70 -4.46
C THR A 252 8.83 14.06 -5.05
N LYS A 253 9.90 14.72 -4.56
CA LYS A 253 10.37 15.99 -5.09
C LYS A 253 10.84 15.85 -6.55
N ALA A 254 11.59 14.80 -6.88
CA ALA A 254 11.98 14.50 -8.25
C ALA A 254 10.77 14.30 -9.18
N THR A 255 9.71 13.65 -8.67
CA THR A 255 8.45 13.50 -9.41
C THR A 255 7.77 14.86 -9.63
N VAL A 256 7.74 15.73 -8.60
CA VAL A 256 7.21 17.10 -8.72
C VAL A 256 8.00 17.92 -9.75
N ASP A 257 9.32 17.87 -9.71
CA ASP A 257 10.18 18.56 -10.69
C ASP A 257 9.91 18.08 -12.12
N MET A 258 9.78 16.76 -12.32
CA MET A 258 9.42 16.19 -13.62
C MET A 258 8.06 16.71 -14.11
N ILE A 259 7.07 16.81 -13.23
CA ILE A 259 5.73 17.34 -13.55
C ILE A 259 5.79 18.80 -13.93
N LEU A 260 6.56 19.63 -13.20
CA LEU A 260 6.72 21.06 -13.48
C LEU A 260 7.51 21.31 -14.76
N LEU A 261 8.54 20.50 -15.04
CA LEU A 261 9.35 20.58 -16.27
C LEU A 261 8.55 20.19 -17.52
N ALA A 262 7.66 19.19 -17.43
CA ALA A 262 6.82 18.78 -18.53
C ALA A 262 5.85 19.88 -19.02
N LYS A 263 5.64 20.92 -18.22
CA LYS A 263 4.82 22.09 -18.52
C LYS A 263 5.58 23.20 -19.26
N ALA A 264 6.92 23.24 -19.13
CA ALA A 264 7.70 24.31 -19.74
C ALA A 264 7.47 24.30 -21.27
N PRO A 265 7.07 25.44 -21.91
CA PRO A 265 6.95 25.49 -23.36
C PRO A 265 8.29 25.17 -23.98
N ALA A 266 8.31 24.48 -25.13
CA ALA A 266 9.46 23.93 -25.82
C ALA A 266 10.45 24.99 -26.36
N SER A 267 10.59 26.15 -25.73
CA SER A 267 11.40 27.31 -26.19
C SER A 267 12.69 27.54 -25.39
N VAL A 268 13.10 26.62 -24.52
CA VAL A 268 14.45 26.66 -23.93
C VAL A 268 15.15 25.37 -24.32
N GLY A 269 16.15 25.50 -25.21
CA GLY A 269 16.94 24.38 -25.71
C GLY A 269 17.52 23.57 -24.56
N LEU A 270 17.08 22.33 -24.44
CA LEU A 270 17.66 21.37 -23.53
C LEU A 270 18.98 20.85 -24.09
N PRO A 271 20.06 20.78 -23.32
CA PRO A 271 21.26 20.06 -23.73
C PRO A 271 20.95 18.55 -23.71
N GLY A 272 21.11 17.93 -24.90
CA GLY A 272 21.33 16.51 -25.08
C GLY A 272 20.22 15.57 -24.62
N ARG A 273 19.40 15.09 -25.53
CA ARG A 273 18.59 13.90 -25.38
C ARG A 273 19.46 12.73 -24.93
N PHE A 274 19.18 12.23 -23.73
CA PHE A 274 19.59 10.88 -23.36
C PHE A 274 18.64 9.92 -24.09
N THR A 275 19.08 9.37 -25.21
CA THR A 275 18.45 8.21 -25.84
C THR A 275 18.92 6.97 -25.07
N PRO A 276 18.02 6.14 -24.53
CA PRO A 276 18.42 4.81 -24.09
C PRO A 276 18.88 4.04 -25.33
N GLY A 277 20.13 3.53 -25.27
CA GLY A 277 20.72 2.78 -26.39
C GLY A 277 19.84 1.60 -26.78
N SER A 278 19.39 1.59 -28.01
CA SER A 278 18.87 0.38 -28.67
C SER A 278 19.98 -0.67 -28.69
N PRO A 279 19.69 -1.95 -28.41
CA PRO A 279 20.64 -3.01 -28.64
C PRO A 279 20.91 -3.12 -30.14
N ALA A 280 22.20 -3.08 -30.51
CA ALA A 280 22.67 -3.23 -31.85
C ALA A 280 22.20 -4.56 -32.45
N ALA A 281 21.58 -4.49 -33.60
CA ALA A 281 21.31 -5.63 -34.47
C ALA A 281 22.64 -6.28 -34.90
N PRO A 282 22.77 -7.61 -34.95
CA PRO A 282 23.96 -8.27 -35.46
C PRO A 282 24.03 -8.11 -36.99
N GLY A 283 25.17 -7.63 -37.44
CA GLY A 283 25.50 -7.41 -38.88
C GLY A 283 25.41 -8.67 -39.67
N THR A 284 24.83 -8.53 -40.84
CA THR A 284 24.92 -9.46 -41.97
C THR A 284 26.37 -9.56 -42.47
N ALA A 285 27.00 -10.71 -42.34
CA ALA A 285 28.18 -11.07 -43.13
C ALA A 285 27.76 -12.15 -44.14
N ALA A 286 28.22 -11.89 -45.37
CA ALA A 286 27.86 -12.57 -46.59
C ALA A 286 28.30 -14.04 -46.67
N ALA A 287 27.62 -14.71 -47.55
CA ALA A 287 27.76 -16.09 -47.97
C ALA A 287 29.20 -16.45 -48.46
N GLU A 288 29.61 -17.68 -48.16
CA GLU A 288 30.32 -18.50 -49.15
C GLU A 288 29.96 -19.99 -49.01
N THR A 289 29.69 -20.52 -50.17
CA THR A 289 29.27 -21.88 -50.56
C THR A 289 30.28 -22.96 -50.13
N THR A 290 29.84 -24.15 -49.77
CA THR A 290 30.04 -25.42 -50.50
C THR A 290 29.64 -26.68 -49.65
N GLY A 291 28.97 -27.62 -50.27
CA GLY A 291 29.16 -29.05 -49.99
C GLY A 291 28.10 -29.79 -49.20
N ARG A 292 27.10 -30.31 -49.87
CA ARG A 292 26.40 -31.58 -49.53
C ARG A 292 27.29 -32.75 -49.93
N PRO A 293 27.17 -34.02 -49.45
CA PRO A 293 25.91 -34.70 -49.21
C PRO A 293 25.90 -35.82 -48.07
N SER A 294 24.70 -36.33 -47.88
CA SER A 294 24.35 -37.78 -47.73
C SER A 294 24.29 -38.43 -46.35
N SER A 295 23.09 -38.84 -46.04
CA SER A 295 22.59 -40.15 -45.57
C SER A 295 22.89 -40.64 -44.14
N ALA A 296 21.87 -41.01 -43.46
CA ALA A 296 21.33 -42.31 -43.00
C ALA A 296 20.66 -42.17 -41.62
N ARG A 297 19.42 -42.33 -41.51
CA ARG A 297 18.49 -43.41 -41.04
C ARG A 297 18.92 -44.22 -39.81
N LEU A 298 17.87 -44.45 -39.00
CA LEU A 298 17.60 -45.53 -38.05
C LEU A 298 18.08 -45.21 -36.61
N GLY A 299 17.32 -45.49 -35.58
CA GLY A 299 16.13 -46.27 -35.25
C GLY A 299 15.91 -46.10 -33.73
N ALA A 300 14.74 -46.09 -33.34
CA ALA A 300 13.85 -46.81 -32.47
C ALA A 300 14.37 -47.40 -31.14
N SER A 301 13.48 -47.23 -30.15
CA SER A 301 13.22 -48.03 -28.92
C SER A 301 14.31 -48.01 -27.83
N ASP A 302 13.98 -47.70 -26.59
CA ASP A 302 12.96 -48.18 -25.64
C ASP A 302 12.54 -47.06 -24.67
#